data_797dd14b322640ed98fb7ebb566de00d
#
_entry.id   797dd14b322640ed98fb7ebb566de00d
#
_cell.length_a   1.000
_cell.length_b   1.000
_cell.length_c   1.000
_cell.angle_alpha   90.00
_cell.angle_beta   90.00
_cell.angle_gamma   90.00
#
_symmetry.space_group_name_H-M   'P 1'
#
loop_
_entity.id
_entity.type
_entity.pdbx_description
1 polymer ?
#
loop_
_entity_poly.entity_id
_entity_poly.type
_entity_poly.pdbx_seq_one_letter_code
_entity_poly.pdbx_strand_id
1 'polypeptide(L)'
;MQNHSRDGHLGETTDVDRAILDTARTVFETYGVRRANIEDVAARAGVSRSTIYRRFPTKDDLFERVVRREAELFFSTLDRATAGCTPQEAVVEAFALGVRLVQDSRLYSRIVESEPELFGMFSRSHVFPIGQFADGIAHTLRRCGADMPEHDLADVADILLRVALGIIVFPTDRLDISDQAAVRGYAARYLVPIIGR
;
A
#
# COMPACT_ATOMS: atom_id res chain seq x y z
N MET A 1 -30.95 10.52 27.26
CA MET A 1 -30.03 11.06 26.25
C MET A 1 -28.64 10.52 26.59
N GLN A 2 -28.26 9.39 26.03
CA GLN A 2 -26.93 8.80 26.21
C GLN A 2 -26.22 8.81 24.86
N ASN A 3 -25.18 9.63 24.79
CA ASN A 3 -24.33 9.81 23.63
C ASN A 3 -23.35 8.64 23.57
N HIS A 4 -23.53 7.72 22.60
CA HIS A 4 -22.58 6.64 22.37
C HIS A 4 -21.48 7.18 21.46
N SER A 5 -20.43 7.70 22.06
CA SER A 5 -19.15 7.93 21.38
C SER A 5 -18.59 6.57 20.93
N ARG A 6 -18.61 6.33 19.63
CA ARG A 6 -17.84 5.25 19.01
C ARG A 6 -16.40 5.73 18.83
N ASP A 7 -15.64 5.70 19.91
CA ASP A 7 -14.20 5.82 19.83
C ASP A 7 -13.66 4.52 19.20
N GLY A 8 -13.20 4.64 17.93
CA GLY A 8 -12.51 3.59 17.23
C GLY A 8 -11.20 3.29 17.93
N HIS A 9 -11.18 2.24 18.71
CA HIS A 9 -9.98 1.66 19.30
C HIS A 9 -9.08 1.18 18.13
N LEU A 10 -8.07 1.97 17.79
CA LEU A 10 -6.89 1.50 17.05
C LEU A 10 -6.10 0.62 18.05
N GLY A 11 -6.59 -0.63 18.23
CA GLY A 11 -6.00 -1.57 19.17
C GLY A 11 -4.61 -1.97 18.69
N GLU A 12 -3.65 -1.93 19.61
CA GLU A 12 -2.33 -2.53 19.45
C GLU A 12 -2.46 -3.93 18.84
N THR A 13 -1.75 -4.18 17.75
CA THR A 13 -1.71 -5.49 17.09
C THR A 13 -1.13 -6.49 18.06
N THR A 14 -1.95 -7.41 18.55
CA THR A 14 -1.49 -8.45 19.48
C THR A 14 -0.54 -9.42 18.79
N ASP A 15 0.27 -10.18 19.53
CA ASP A 15 1.15 -11.20 18.95
C ASP A 15 0.36 -12.24 18.14
N VAL A 16 -0.87 -12.55 18.57
CA VAL A 16 -1.78 -13.44 17.83
C VAL A 16 -2.21 -12.80 16.51
N ASP A 17 -2.54 -11.50 16.48
CA ASP A 17 -2.90 -10.81 15.26
C ASP A 17 -1.73 -10.79 14.28
N ARG A 18 -0.52 -10.55 14.80
CA ARG A 18 0.69 -10.58 13.98
C ARG A 18 0.91 -11.94 13.33
N ALA A 19 0.81 -13.02 14.10
CA ALA A 19 0.93 -14.39 13.59
C ALA A 19 -0.13 -14.73 12.53
N ILE A 20 -1.37 -14.28 12.74
CA ILE A 20 -2.45 -14.45 11.76
C ILE A 20 -2.14 -13.68 10.47
N LEU A 21 -1.70 -12.43 10.56
CA LEU A 21 -1.40 -11.60 9.40
C LEU A 21 -0.18 -12.09 8.61
N ASP A 22 0.87 -12.58 9.29
CA ASP A 22 2.04 -13.19 8.63
C ASP A 22 1.64 -14.47 7.87
N THR A 23 0.80 -15.28 8.49
CA THR A 23 0.28 -16.50 7.88
C THR A 23 -0.63 -16.18 6.71
N ALA A 24 -1.55 -15.21 6.86
CA ALA A 24 -2.45 -14.77 5.80
C ALA A 24 -1.68 -14.25 4.59
N ARG A 25 -0.66 -13.41 4.81
CA ARG A 25 0.23 -12.94 3.76
C ARG A 25 0.82 -14.11 2.97
N THR A 26 1.39 -15.11 3.66
CA THR A 26 1.96 -16.30 3.02
C THR A 26 0.92 -17.11 2.24
N VAL A 27 -0.29 -17.24 2.76
CA VAL A 27 -1.39 -17.95 2.08
C VAL A 27 -1.82 -17.18 0.82
N PHE A 28 -1.95 -15.85 0.90
CA PHE A 28 -2.28 -15.01 -0.26
C PHE A 28 -1.16 -15.02 -1.31
N GLU A 29 0.10 -15.02 -0.92
CA GLU A 29 1.23 -15.18 -1.83
C GLU A 29 1.20 -16.52 -2.56
N THR A 30 0.81 -17.59 -1.88
CA THR A 30 0.85 -18.95 -2.42
C THR A 30 -0.33 -19.22 -3.35
N TYR A 31 -1.54 -18.87 -2.93
CA TYR A 31 -2.78 -19.28 -3.59
C TYR A 31 -3.50 -18.16 -4.34
N GLY A 32 -3.11 -16.90 -4.12
CA GLY A 32 -3.86 -15.71 -4.51
C GLY A 32 -4.98 -15.40 -3.52
N VAL A 33 -5.46 -14.16 -3.54
CA VAL A 33 -6.48 -13.68 -2.59
C VAL A 33 -7.82 -14.39 -2.81
N ARG A 34 -8.22 -14.59 -4.08
CA ARG A 34 -9.50 -15.23 -4.40
C ARG A 34 -9.57 -16.68 -3.93
N ARG A 35 -8.50 -17.45 -4.16
CA ARG A 35 -8.45 -18.88 -3.85
C ARG A 35 -8.07 -19.18 -2.41
N ALA A 36 -7.51 -18.18 -1.69
CA ALA A 36 -7.15 -18.34 -0.30
C ALA A 36 -8.37 -18.65 0.56
N ASN A 37 -8.18 -19.57 1.52
CA ASN A 37 -9.21 -19.97 2.48
C ASN A 37 -8.80 -19.52 3.90
N ILE A 38 -9.73 -18.91 4.62
CA ILE A 38 -9.49 -18.47 6.02
C ILE A 38 -9.19 -19.65 6.93
N GLU A 39 -9.79 -20.82 6.67
CA GLU A 39 -9.53 -22.03 7.44
C GLU A 39 -8.07 -22.49 7.34
N ASP A 40 -7.47 -22.35 6.16
CA ASP A 40 -6.04 -22.66 5.97
C ASP A 40 -5.16 -21.68 6.74
N VAL A 41 -5.56 -20.41 6.80
CA VAL A 41 -4.87 -19.43 7.63
C VAL A 41 -4.98 -19.79 9.11
N ALA A 42 -6.18 -20.16 9.59
CA ALA A 42 -6.39 -20.57 10.98
C ALA A 42 -5.51 -21.77 11.37
N ALA A 43 -5.54 -22.82 10.54
CA ALA A 43 -4.77 -24.02 10.79
C ALA A 43 -3.26 -23.77 10.84
N ARG A 44 -2.74 -22.96 9.90
CA ARG A 44 -1.31 -22.65 9.83
C ARG A 44 -0.86 -21.66 10.91
N ALA A 45 -1.73 -20.71 11.31
CA ALA A 45 -1.45 -19.78 12.42
C ALA A 45 -1.61 -20.42 13.80
N GLY A 46 -2.06 -21.68 13.90
CA GLY A 46 -2.28 -22.39 15.14
C GLY A 46 -3.43 -21.82 15.98
N VAL A 47 -4.43 -21.21 15.35
CA VAL A 47 -5.59 -20.63 16.04
C VAL A 47 -6.90 -21.30 15.61
N SER A 48 -7.94 -21.16 16.45
CA SER A 48 -9.26 -21.67 16.08
C SER A 48 -9.93 -20.80 15.00
N ARG A 49 -10.82 -21.39 14.21
CA ARG A 49 -11.67 -20.65 13.26
C ARG A 49 -12.43 -19.51 13.93
N SER A 50 -13.00 -19.76 15.11
CA SER A 50 -13.71 -18.72 15.87
C SER A 50 -12.80 -17.56 16.28
N THR A 51 -11.53 -17.81 16.53
CA THR A 51 -10.53 -16.78 16.84
C THR A 51 -10.31 -15.87 15.63
N ILE A 52 -10.15 -16.43 14.43
CA ILE A 52 -9.99 -15.61 13.21
C ILE A 52 -11.26 -14.82 12.90
N TYR A 53 -12.44 -15.48 12.84
CA TYR A 53 -13.68 -14.77 12.46
C TYR A 53 -14.10 -13.69 13.45
N ARG A 54 -13.71 -13.80 14.72
CA ARG A 54 -13.93 -12.73 15.71
C ARG A 54 -13.07 -11.50 15.43
N ARG A 55 -11.87 -11.66 14.85
CA ARG A 55 -10.91 -10.59 14.59
C ARG A 55 -11.04 -10.04 13.17
N PHE A 56 -11.29 -10.93 12.23
CA PHE A 56 -11.43 -10.68 10.79
C PHE A 56 -12.70 -11.38 10.31
N PRO A 57 -13.85 -10.69 10.35
CA PRO A 57 -15.16 -11.28 10.03
C PRO A 57 -15.25 -11.87 8.62
N THR A 58 -14.51 -11.29 7.68
CA THR A 58 -14.46 -11.75 6.28
C THR A 58 -13.01 -11.93 5.80
N LYS A 59 -12.85 -12.61 4.67
CA LYS A 59 -11.56 -12.70 3.99
C LYS A 59 -11.06 -11.34 3.52
N ASP A 60 -11.98 -10.48 3.11
CA ASP A 60 -11.66 -9.13 2.64
C ASP A 60 -11.13 -8.26 3.80
N ASP A 61 -11.71 -8.35 5.01
CA ASP A 61 -11.19 -7.68 6.21
C ASP A 61 -9.78 -8.16 6.56
N LEU A 62 -9.53 -9.47 6.45
CA LEU A 62 -8.20 -10.04 6.69
C LEU A 62 -7.20 -9.53 5.64
N PHE A 63 -7.59 -9.51 4.38
CA PHE A 63 -6.75 -9.02 3.29
C PHE A 63 -6.47 -7.52 3.42
N GLU A 64 -7.50 -6.71 3.70
CA GLU A 64 -7.34 -5.27 3.99
C GLU A 64 -6.30 -5.04 5.08
N ARG A 65 -6.38 -5.81 6.16
CA ARG A 65 -5.45 -5.68 7.27
C ARG A 65 -4.01 -6.06 6.90
N VAL A 66 -3.83 -7.07 6.05
CA VAL A 66 -2.52 -7.42 5.48
C VAL A 66 -1.99 -6.26 4.65
N VAL A 67 -2.79 -5.72 3.72
CA VAL A 67 -2.38 -4.60 2.85
C VAL A 67 -2.05 -3.35 3.67
N ARG A 68 -2.85 -3.03 4.68
CA ARG A 68 -2.59 -1.89 5.58
C ARG A 68 -1.24 -2.00 6.27
N ARG A 69 -0.90 -3.19 6.77
CA ARG A 69 0.41 -3.44 7.39
C ARG A 69 1.57 -3.31 6.40
N GLU A 70 1.40 -3.79 5.18
CA GLU A 70 2.41 -3.61 4.12
C GLU A 70 2.59 -2.12 3.79
N ALA A 71 1.49 -1.35 3.77
CA ALA A 71 1.55 0.11 3.59
C ALA A 71 2.31 0.80 4.73
N GLU A 72 2.08 0.43 5.98
CA GLU A 72 2.81 0.95 7.15
C GLU A 72 4.32 0.71 7.00
N LEU A 73 4.72 -0.49 6.56
CA LEU A 73 6.12 -0.84 6.30
C LEU A 73 6.70 -0.04 5.13
N PHE A 74 5.94 0.15 4.06
CA PHE A 74 6.32 0.98 2.93
C PHE A 74 6.59 2.43 3.36
N PHE A 75 5.65 3.07 4.06
CA PHE A 75 5.81 4.45 4.50
C PHE A 75 6.94 4.61 5.52
N SER A 76 7.11 3.67 6.44
CA SER A 76 8.26 3.65 7.34
C SER A 76 9.60 3.59 6.59
N THR A 77 9.66 2.87 5.48
CA THR A 77 10.85 2.80 4.63
C THR A 77 11.03 4.08 3.84
N LEU A 78 9.94 4.63 3.29
CA LEU A 78 9.93 5.90 2.57
C LEU A 78 10.39 7.05 3.46
N ASP A 79 9.91 7.13 4.69
CA ASP A 79 10.31 8.17 5.65
C ASP A 79 11.81 8.18 5.90
N ARG A 80 12.42 7.00 6.00
CA ARG A 80 13.87 6.87 6.16
C ARG A 80 14.62 7.25 4.89
N ALA A 81 14.11 6.83 3.73
CA ALA A 81 14.75 7.11 2.44
C ALA A 81 14.66 8.59 2.05
N THR A 82 13.63 9.29 2.53
CA THR A 82 13.40 10.71 2.21
C THR A 82 13.83 11.68 3.32
N ALA A 83 14.58 11.20 4.31
CA ALA A 83 15.11 12.06 5.36
C ALA A 83 16.11 13.08 4.76
N GLY A 84 15.78 14.38 4.85
CA GLY A 84 16.57 15.46 4.29
C GLY A 84 16.45 15.70 2.78
N CYS A 85 15.56 14.97 2.10
CA CYS A 85 15.25 15.17 0.69
C CYS A 85 14.41 16.44 0.48
N THR A 86 14.54 17.02 -0.70
CA THR A 86 13.57 17.97 -1.27
C THR A 86 12.28 17.25 -1.69
N PRO A 87 11.16 17.98 -1.90
CA PRO A 87 9.94 17.35 -2.43
C PRO A 87 10.15 16.61 -3.75
N GLN A 88 10.99 17.17 -4.63
CA GLN A 88 11.34 16.58 -5.92
C GLN A 88 12.05 15.23 -5.77
N GLU A 89 13.06 15.19 -4.89
CA GLU A 89 13.77 13.95 -4.56
C GLU A 89 12.83 12.93 -3.90
N ALA A 90 11.91 13.39 -3.04
CA ALA A 90 10.93 12.52 -2.39
C ALA A 90 9.99 11.85 -3.39
N VAL A 91 9.56 12.54 -4.46
CA VAL A 91 8.77 11.94 -5.55
C VAL A 91 9.56 10.82 -6.24
N VAL A 92 10.84 11.05 -6.53
CA VAL A 92 11.71 10.06 -7.16
C VAL A 92 11.88 8.83 -6.28
N GLU A 93 12.15 9.03 -4.98
CA GLU A 93 12.32 7.94 -4.03
C GLU A 93 11.02 7.16 -3.81
N ALA A 94 9.89 7.86 -3.66
CA ALA A 94 8.58 7.21 -3.49
C ALA A 94 8.24 6.31 -4.68
N PHE A 95 8.45 6.80 -5.90
CA PHE A 95 8.20 6.01 -7.11
C PHE A 95 9.13 4.80 -7.21
N ALA A 96 10.44 5.00 -7.01
CA ALA A 96 11.42 3.92 -7.05
C ALA A 96 11.17 2.84 -5.99
N LEU A 97 10.77 3.25 -4.77
CA LEU A 97 10.37 2.31 -3.72
C LEU A 97 9.07 1.58 -4.05
N GLY A 98 8.08 2.26 -4.63
CA GLY A 98 6.82 1.65 -5.07
C GLY A 98 7.05 0.57 -6.13
N VAL A 99 7.89 0.84 -7.13
CA VAL A 99 8.28 -0.14 -8.15
C VAL A 99 8.96 -1.35 -7.50
N ARG A 100 9.94 -1.13 -6.60
CA ARG A 100 10.61 -2.23 -5.90
C ARG A 100 9.67 -3.04 -5.02
N LEU A 101 8.74 -2.38 -4.32
CA LEU A 101 7.75 -3.06 -3.49
C LEU A 101 6.98 -4.11 -4.31
N VAL A 102 6.57 -3.76 -5.52
CA VAL A 102 5.85 -4.71 -6.39
C VAL A 102 6.77 -5.80 -6.91
N GLN A 103 8.00 -5.46 -7.31
CA GLN A 103 8.96 -6.45 -7.83
C GLN A 103 9.43 -7.45 -6.78
N ASP A 104 9.71 -6.97 -5.56
CA ASP A 104 10.29 -7.78 -4.48
C ASP A 104 9.23 -8.55 -3.68
N SER A 105 7.98 -8.10 -3.72
CA SER A 105 6.87 -8.72 -2.99
C SER A 105 6.13 -9.74 -3.85
N ARG A 106 6.21 -11.01 -3.48
CA ARG A 106 5.43 -12.08 -4.11
C ARG A 106 3.92 -11.83 -4.06
N LEU A 107 3.44 -11.18 -3.00
CA LEU A 107 2.03 -10.82 -2.87
C LEU A 107 1.62 -9.83 -3.95
N TYR A 108 2.35 -8.73 -4.10
CA TYR A 108 2.00 -7.68 -5.06
C TYR A 108 2.23 -8.13 -6.50
N SER A 109 3.35 -8.80 -6.81
CA SER A 109 3.59 -9.38 -8.14
C SER A 109 2.45 -10.30 -8.53
N ARG A 110 2.01 -11.18 -7.62
CA ARG A 110 0.90 -12.08 -7.88
C ARG A 110 -0.42 -11.36 -8.11
N ILE A 111 -0.72 -10.31 -7.35
CA ILE A 111 -1.93 -9.50 -7.55
C ILE A 111 -1.88 -8.85 -8.94
N VAL A 112 -0.75 -8.22 -9.30
CA VAL A 112 -0.58 -7.58 -10.61
C VAL A 112 -0.74 -8.59 -11.76
N GLU A 113 -0.13 -9.76 -11.65
CA GLU A 113 -0.09 -10.76 -12.72
C GLU A 113 -1.38 -11.57 -12.86
N SER A 114 -2.00 -11.93 -11.72
CA SER A 114 -3.08 -12.93 -11.70
C SER A 114 -4.44 -12.42 -11.26
N GLU A 115 -4.49 -11.29 -10.55
CA GLU A 115 -5.72 -10.75 -9.97
C GLU A 115 -5.78 -9.20 -10.10
N PRO A 116 -5.45 -8.62 -11.29
CA PRO A 116 -5.35 -7.16 -11.46
C PRO A 116 -6.68 -6.44 -11.18
N GLU A 117 -7.80 -7.13 -11.30
CA GLU A 117 -9.12 -6.60 -10.95
C GLU A 117 -9.26 -6.26 -9.46
N LEU A 118 -8.41 -6.82 -8.58
CA LEU A 118 -8.39 -6.44 -7.17
C LEU A 118 -8.05 -4.95 -7.01
N PHE A 119 -7.20 -4.38 -7.87
CA PHE A 119 -6.97 -2.93 -7.89
C PHE A 119 -8.24 -2.12 -8.23
N GLY A 120 -9.10 -2.64 -9.11
CA GLY A 120 -10.40 -2.03 -9.44
C GLY A 120 -11.44 -2.20 -8.32
N MET A 121 -11.45 -3.32 -7.63
CA MET A 121 -12.30 -3.55 -6.45
C MET A 121 -11.89 -2.64 -5.29
N PHE A 122 -10.61 -2.33 -5.17
CA PHE A 122 -10.05 -1.43 -4.16
C PHE A 122 -10.58 0.00 -4.25
N SER A 123 -10.99 0.46 -5.45
CA SER A 123 -11.63 1.77 -5.63
C SER A 123 -13.09 1.82 -5.16
N ARG A 124 -13.78 0.69 -5.05
CA ARG A 124 -15.23 0.60 -4.75
C ARG A 124 -15.54 0.03 -3.39
N SER A 125 -14.67 -0.76 -2.84
CA SER A 125 -14.74 -1.29 -1.49
C SER A 125 -13.65 -0.67 -0.64
N HIS A 126 -13.89 -0.47 0.64
CA HIS A 126 -12.91 0.07 1.60
C HIS A 126 -11.67 -0.83 1.79
N VAL A 127 -11.50 -1.85 0.94
CA VAL A 127 -10.49 -2.91 1.06
C VAL A 127 -9.08 -2.43 0.73
N PHE A 128 -8.91 -1.52 -0.25
CA PHE A 128 -7.61 -0.90 -0.48
C PHE A 128 -7.73 0.60 -0.23
N PRO A 129 -7.09 1.11 0.81
CA PRO A 129 -7.22 2.51 1.18
C PRO A 129 -6.35 3.41 0.27
N ILE A 130 -6.71 3.51 -1.03
CA ILE A 130 -6.00 4.40 -1.97
C ILE A 130 -5.84 5.80 -1.37
N GLY A 131 -6.91 6.31 -0.70
CA GLY A 131 -6.84 7.58 0.00
C GLY A 131 -5.76 7.61 1.07
N GLN A 132 -5.61 6.57 1.89
CA GLN A 132 -4.56 6.53 2.91
C GLN A 132 -3.14 6.48 2.30
N PHE A 133 -2.98 5.85 1.13
CA PHE A 133 -1.70 5.93 0.40
C PHE A 133 -1.44 7.32 -0.14
N ALA A 134 -2.45 7.99 -0.70
CA ALA A 134 -2.33 9.38 -1.15
C ALA A 134 -2.02 10.31 0.03
N ASP A 135 -2.71 10.15 1.16
CA ASP A 135 -2.45 10.91 2.39
C ASP A 135 -1.01 10.70 2.90
N GLY A 136 -0.49 9.47 2.85
CA GLY A 136 0.89 9.15 3.21
C GLY A 136 1.91 9.83 2.28
N ILE A 137 1.64 9.87 0.97
CA ILE A 137 2.48 10.60 -0.01
C ILE A 137 2.42 12.11 0.28
N ALA A 138 1.22 12.68 0.48
CA ALA A 138 1.06 14.09 0.81
C ALA A 138 1.82 14.45 2.09
N HIS A 139 1.71 13.63 3.13
CA HIS A 139 2.47 13.79 4.37
C HIS A 139 3.99 13.78 4.13
N THR A 140 4.49 12.84 3.34
CA THR A 140 5.91 12.76 2.98
C THR A 140 6.37 14.02 2.24
N LEU A 141 5.61 14.47 1.23
CA LEU A 141 5.94 15.68 0.48
C LEU A 141 5.94 16.92 1.37
N ARG A 142 4.95 17.06 2.27
CA ARG A 142 4.88 18.15 3.24
C ARG A 142 6.10 18.16 4.15
N ARG A 143 6.47 17.00 4.69
CA ARG A 143 7.65 16.83 5.53
C ARG A 143 8.96 17.17 4.81
N CYS A 144 9.03 16.93 3.52
CA CYS A 144 10.17 17.28 2.66
C CYS A 144 10.15 18.75 2.20
N GLY A 145 9.20 19.56 2.67
CA GLY A 145 9.16 21.00 2.43
C GLY A 145 8.32 21.44 1.23
N ALA A 146 7.36 20.61 0.78
CA ALA A 146 6.41 21.05 -0.25
C ALA A 146 5.61 22.25 0.24
N ASP A 147 5.72 23.37 -0.46
CA ASP A 147 5.01 24.63 -0.15
C ASP A 147 3.85 24.84 -1.11
N MET A 148 2.74 24.15 -0.81
CA MET A 148 1.47 24.30 -1.54
C MET A 148 0.30 24.16 -0.55
N PRO A 149 -0.90 24.69 -0.87
CA PRO A 149 -2.10 24.50 -0.06
C PRO A 149 -2.40 23.02 0.19
N GLU A 150 -3.01 22.69 1.33
CA GLU A 150 -3.26 21.30 1.73
C GLU A 150 -4.12 20.52 0.72
N HIS A 151 -5.15 21.19 0.15
CA HIS A 151 -6.02 20.57 -0.85
C HIS A 151 -5.25 20.26 -2.16
N ASP A 152 -4.37 21.17 -2.60
CA ASP A 152 -3.55 20.95 -3.80
C ASP A 152 -2.56 19.81 -3.58
N LEU A 153 -1.98 19.74 -2.37
CA LEU A 153 -1.05 18.67 -2.01
C LEU A 153 -1.73 17.30 -2.00
N ALA A 154 -2.97 17.23 -1.49
CA ALA A 154 -3.76 16.00 -1.49
C ALA A 154 -4.09 15.55 -2.93
N ASP A 155 -4.54 16.49 -3.78
CA ASP A 155 -4.84 16.19 -5.18
C ASP A 155 -3.60 15.75 -5.96
N VAL A 156 -2.47 16.43 -5.77
CA VAL A 156 -1.19 16.07 -6.37
C VAL A 156 -0.73 14.69 -5.94
N ALA A 157 -0.85 14.38 -4.65
CA ALA A 157 -0.49 13.06 -4.12
C ALA A 157 -1.37 11.94 -4.71
N ASP A 158 -2.69 12.19 -4.85
CA ASP A 158 -3.61 11.23 -5.49
C ASP A 158 -3.26 11.03 -6.97
N ILE A 159 -2.96 12.10 -7.72
CA ILE A 159 -2.52 12.02 -9.12
C ILE A 159 -1.22 11.22 -9.24
N LEU A 160 -0.21 11.53 -8.43
CA LEU A 160 1.08 10.82 -8.44
C LEU A 160 0.89 9.33 -8.16
N LEU A 161 0.07 8.98 -7.16
CA LEU A 161 -0.24 7.60 -6.82
C LEU A 161 -0.93 6.88 -7.99
N ARG A 162 -1.93 7.49 -8.62
CA ARG A 162 -2.66 6.89 -9.76
C ARG A 162 -1.77 6.67 -10.96
N VAL A 163 -0.90 7.63 -11.27
CA VAL A 163 0.08 7.49 -12.36
C VAL A 163 1.06 6.37 -12.04
N ALA A 164 1.60 6.33 -10.82
CA ALA A 164 2.51 5.28 -10.38
C ALA A 164 1.87 3.89 -10.46
N LEU A 165 0.65 3.74 -9.91
CA LEU A 165 -0.10 2.48 -9.99
C LEU A 165 -0.38 2.08 -11.44
N GLY A 166 -0.76 3.02 -12.30
CA GLY A 166 -0.98 2.76 -13.72
C GLY A 166 0.26 2.20 -14.41
N ILE A 167 1.43 2.75 -14.13
CA ILE A 167 2.71 2.30 -14.69
C ILE A 167 3.10 0.92 -14.14
N ILE A 168 2.90 0.70 -12.85
CA ILE A 168 3.28 -0.54 -12.17
C ILE A 168 2.36 -1.71 -12.57
N VAL A 169 1.05 -1.46 -12.63
CA VAL A 169 0.04 -2.50 -12.92
C VAL A 169 -0.04 -2.78 -14.42
N PHE A 170 0.20 -1.77 -15.25
CA PHE A 170 0.18 -1.87 -16.71
C PHE A 170 1.56 -1.48 -17.27
N PRO A 171 2.56 -2.37 -17.16
CA PRO A 171 3.92 -2.07 -17.60
C PRO A 171 3.94 -1.74 -19.10
N THR A 172 4.88 -0.89 -19.49
CA THR A 172 5.06 -0.42 -20.86
C THR A 172 6.49 -0.71 -21.30
N ASP A 173 6.69 -1.00 -22.60
CA ASP A 173 8.02 -1.20 -23.19
C ASP A 173 8.91 0.07 -23.14
N ARG A 174 8.35 1.21 -22.73
CA ARG A 174 9.07 2.48 -22.64
C ARG A 174 9.83 2.68 -21.33
N LEU A 175 9.56 1.87 -20.33
CA LEU A 175 10.21 1.92 -19.02
C LEU A 175 10.60 0.52 -18.61
N ASP A 176 11.90 0.24 -18.60
CA ASP A 176 12.42 -0.95 -17.95
C ASP A 176 12.38 -0.76 -16.43
N ILE A 177 11.36 -1.37 -15.81
CA ILE A 177 11.18 -1.29 -14.35
C ILE A 177 12.24 -2.09 -13.58
N SER A 178 12.99 -2.98 -14.23
CA SER A 178 14.11 -3.71 -13.60
C SER A 178 15.37 -2.83 -13.46
N ASP A 179 15.51 -1.79 -14.31
CA ASP A 179 16.58 -0.82 -14.21
C ASP A 179 16.20 0.34 -13.28
N GLN A 180 16.77 0.33 -12.09
CA GLN A 180 16.52 1.36 -11.08
C GLN A 180 16.96 2.77 -11.51
N ALA A 181 17.95 2.90 -12.39
CA ALA A 181 18.37 4.20 -12.93
C ALA A 181 17.32 4.72 -13.93
N ALA A 182 16.77 3.83 -14.78
CA ALA A 182 15.68 4.17 -15.69
C ALA A 182 14.42 4.59 -14.92
N VAL A 183 14.06 3.85 -13.84
CA VAL A 183 12.92 4.16 -12.97
C VAL A 183 13.05 5.56 -12.34
N ARG A 184 14.22 5.88 -11.77
CA ARG A 184 14.49 7.20 -11.17
C ARG A 184 14.49 8.31 -12.22
N GLY A 185 15.12 8.07 -13.37
CA GLY A 185 15.12 9.01 -14.48
C GLY A 185 13.72 9.31 -15.02
N TYR A 186 12.87 8.27 -15.07
CA TYR A 186 11.46 8.43 -15.46
C TYR A 186 10.70 9.31 -14.46
N ALA A 187 10.82 9.02 -13.16
CA ALA A 187 10.18 9.82 -12.11
C ALA A 187 10.64 11.29 -12.14
N ALA A 188 11.95 11.52 -12.23
CA ALA A 188 12.52 12.86 -12.30
C ALA A 188 11.99 13.66 -13.50
N ARG A 189 11.83 13.00 -14.65
CA ARG A 189 11.43 13.65 -15.88
C ARG A 189 9.92 13.89 -15.99
N TYR A 190 9.09 12.95 -15.51
CA TYR A 190 7.65 12.95 -15.79
C TYR A 190 6.77 13.11 -14.57
N LEU A 191 7.23 12.71 -13.38
CA LEU A 191 6.44 12.83 -12.15
C LEU A 191 6.80 14.08 -11.34
N VAL A 192 8.08 14.42 -11.24
CA VAL A 192 8.52 15.64 -10.53
C VAL A 192 7.84 16.91 -11.04
N PRO A 193 7.62 17.14 -12.35
CA PRO A 193 6.93 18.33 -12.83
C PRO A 193 5.49 18.50 -12.31
N ILE A 194 4.85 17.41 -11.85
CA ILE A 194 3.47 17.44 -11.32
C ILE A 194 3.39 18.25 -10.01
N ILE A 195 4.46 18.22 -9.19
CA ILE A 195 4.50 18.99 -7.94
C ILE A 195 4.96 20.44 -8.13
N GLY A 196 5.24 20.85 -9.37
CA GLY A 196 5.70 22.19 -9.68
C GLY A 196 7.19 22.42 -9.32
N ARG A 197 7.57 23.68 -9.42
CA ARG A 197 8.94 24.12 -9.05
C ARG A 197 8.98 24.54 -7.60
#